data_a80b3d6de387488db71376afb8b8113a
#
_entry.id   a80b3d6de387488db71376afb8b8113a
#
_cell.length_a   1.000
_cell.length_b   1.000
_cell.length_c   1.000
_cell.angle_alpha   90.00
_cell.angle_beta   90.00
_cell.angle_gamma   90.00
#
_symmetry.space_group_name_H-M   'P 1'
#
loop_
_entity.id
_entity.type
_entity.pdbx_description
1 polymer ?
#
loop_
_entity_poly.entity_id
_entity_poly.type
_entity_poly.pdbx_seq_one_letter_code
_entity_poly.pdbx_strand_id
1 'polypeptide(L)'
;GARAPRGPRAAPAAAPRPRATLRGWNNTATEASWRAGRSSAAIDGGSVELRRDGDFDDPILAGAMRVAQALDGDSLEQLTSVFRRAPAQAFARLHVLAASDLVEDPELLGRPRPGAQVAARLDLLGQLITGATSAPAPVVAAVVHGELLTLDAFGSASGVVARAASRLTSTSSGLDPHNLGVPEVTWFKKVDEYRSLATAFGSGDPAALAAWIVFCCEAMVAGATEAKSIADAARAG
;
A
#
# COMPACT_ATOMS: atom_id res chain seq x y z
N GLY A 1 -30.69 51.46 19.44
CA GLY A 1 -30.75 50.05 19.66
C GLY A 1 -29.73 49.35 18.76
N ALA A 2 -28.54 49.02 19.29
CA ALA A 2 -27.52 48.29 18.55
C ALA A 2 -27.75 46.77 18.68
N ARG A 3 -27.84 46.08 17.56
CA ARG A 3 -28.03 44.65 17.47
C ARG A 3 -26.66 43.93 17.58
N ALA A 4 -26.49 43.09 18.59
CA ALA A 4 -25.27 42.33 18.82
C ALA A 4 -25.00 41.30 17.67
N PRO A 5 -23.73 41.02 17.31
CA PRO A 5 -23.38 40.06 16.28
C PRO A 5 -23.63 38.64 16.77
N ARG A 6 -24.30 37.82 15.93
CA ARG A 6 -24.47 36.37 16.17
C ARG A 6 -23.13 35.66 15.98
N GLY A 7 -22.65 34.97 16.99
CA GLY A 7 -21.48 34.12 16.93
C GLY A 7 -21.65 32.94 15.96
N PRO A 8 -20.54 32.31 15.56
CA PRO A 8 -20.56 31.23 14.57
C PRO A 8 -21.36 30.02 15.11
N ARG A 9 -22.32 29.56 14.29
CA ARG A 9 -23.05 28.30 14.54
C ARG A 9 -22.07 27.14 14.49
N ALA A 10 -22.00 26.38 15.59
CA ALA A 10 -21.29 25.10 15.61
C ALA A 10 -21.88 24.17 14.56
N ALA A 11 -21.00 23.53 13.76
CA ALA A 11 -21.40 22.50 12.83
C ALA A 11 -22.03 21.31 13.61
N PRO A 12 -23.08 20.66 13.08
CA PRO A 12 -23.69 19.53 13.76
C PRO A 12 -22.65 18.40 13.89
N ALA A 13 -22.51 17.87 15.12
CA ALA A 13 -21.70 16.70 15.40
C ALA A 13 -22.16 15.54 14.51
N ALA A 14 -21.23 14.89 13.82
CA ALA A 14 -21.51 13.73 12.98
C ALA A 14 -22.19 12.65 13.85
N ALA A 15 -23.34 12.14 13.38
CA ALA A 15 -24.07 11.08 14.05
C ALA A 15 -23.20 9.84 14.24
N PRO A 16 -23.25 9.13 15.39
CA PRO A 16 -22.48 7.93 15.62
C PRO A 16 -22.88 6.85 14.60
N ARG A 17 -21.89 6.29 13.90
CA ARG A 17 -22.11 5.24 12.91
C ARG A 17 -22.58 3.95 13.59
N PRO A 18 -23.62 3.26 13.07
CA PRO A 18 -24.14 2.04 13.72
C PRO A 18 -23.10 0.91 13.75
N ARG A 19 -23.01 0.18 14.85
CA ARG A 19 -22.09 -0.98 15.05
C ARG A 19 -22.22 -2.08 13.97
N ALA A 20 -23.36 -2.20 13.30
CA ALA A 20 -23.57 -3.13 12.19
C ALA A 20 -22.68 -2.82 10.96
N THR A 21 -22.29 -1.56 10.77
CA THR A 21 -21.41 -1.14 9.69
C THR A 21 -19.98 -1.66 9.91
N LEU A 22 -19.51 -1.80 11.15
CA LEU A 22 -18.15 -2.25 11.47
C LEU A 22 -17.89 -3.71 11.06
N ARG A 23 -18.86 -4.62 11.21
CA ARG A 23 -18.70 -6.03 10.81
C ARG A 23 -18.64 -6.20 9.28
N GLY A 24 -19.41 -5.42 8.53
CA GLY A 24 -19.36 -5.45 7.05
C GLY A 24 -18.04 -4.93 6.49
N TRP A 25 -17.39 -3.99 7.16
CA TRP A 25 -16.09 -3.45 6.74
C TRP A 25 -14.96 -4.48 6.90
N ASN A 26 -14.95 -5.26 7.97
CA ASN A 26 -13.93 -6.29 8.20
C ASN A 26 -13.94 -7.34 7.07
N ASN A 27 -15.09 -7.85 6.68
CA ASN A 27 -15.20 -8.82 5.58
C ASN A 27 -14.75 -8.21 4.25
N THR A 28 -15.10 -6.94 3.99
CA THR A 28 -14.66 -6.22 2.79
C THR A 28 -13.16 -6.00 2.80
N ALA A 29 -12.57 -5.62 3.94
CA ALA A 29 -11.13 -5.42 4.08
C ALA A 29 -10.35 -6.71 3.85
N THR A 30 -10.80 -7.82 4.44
CA THR A 30 -10.17 -9.14 4.26
C THR A 30 -10.21 -9.58 2.79
N GLU A 31 -11.34 -9.44 2.10
CA GLU A 31 -11.45 -9.77 0.68
C GLU A 31 -10.58 -8.84 -0.19
N ALA A 32 -10.54 -7.54 0.12
CA ALA A 32 -9.67 -6.58 -0.56
C ALA A 32 -8.19 -6.95 -0.38
N SER A 33 -7.77 -7.30 0.84
CA SER A 33 -6.40 -7.73 1.14
C SER A 33 -6.04 -9.02 0.40
N TRP A 34 -6.96 -9.99 0.30
CA TRP A 34 -6.79 -11.18 -0.52
C TRP A 34 -6.53 -10.87 -1.99
N ARG A 35 -7.37 -10.04 -2.59
CA ARG A 35 -7.23 -9.66 -4.00
C ARG A 35 -5.94 -8.89 -4.25
N ALA A 36 -5.59 -7.99 -3.33
CA ALA A 36 -4.35 -7.25 -3.38
C ALA A 36 -3.11 -8.17 -3.33
N GLY A 37 -3.05 -9.08 -2.36
CA GLY A 37 -1.93 -10.01 -2.20
C GLY A 37 -1.71 -10.87 -3.44
N ARG A 38 -2.78 -11.48 -3.96
CA ARG A 38 -2.72 -12.30 -5.18
C ARG A 38 -2.31 -11.51 -6.42
N SER A 39 -2.92 -10.34 -6.64
CA SER A 39 -2.55 -9.50 -7.77
C SER A 39 -1.11 -9.01 -7.64
N SER A 40 -0.66 -8.69 -6.41
CA SER A 40 0.72 -8.32 -6.12
C SER A 40 1.71 -9.45 -6.45
N ALA A 41 1.40 -10.68 -6.06
CA ALA A 41 2.22 -11.84 -6.43
C ALA A 41 2.29 -12.03 -7.95
N ALA A 42 1.14 -11.98 -8.63
CA ALA A 42 1.06 -12.18 -10.07
C ALA A 42 1.84 -11.12 -10.88
N ILE A 43 1.90 -9.87 -10.42
CA ILE A 43 2.74 -8.82 -11.03
C ILE A 43 4.22 -9.21 -11.02
N ASP A 44 4.67 -9.87 -9.95
CA ASP A 44 6.06 -10.30 -9.78
C ASP A 44 6.33 -11.73 -10.32
N GLY A 45 5.36 -12.33 -11.02
CA GLY A 45 5.48 -13.64 -11.64
C GLY A 45 5.10 -14.82 -10.74
N GLY A 46 4.52 -14.57 -9.57
CA GLY A 46 3.98 -15.57 -8.68
C GLY A 46 2.68 -16.21 -9.19
N SER A 47 2.27 -17.30 -8.54
CA SER A 47 1.06 -18.05 -8.87
C SER A 47 -0.21 -17.19 -8.73
N VAL A 48 -1.18 -17.49 -9.59
CA VAL A 48 -2.54 -16.90 -9.56
C VAL A 48 -3.57 -17.81 -8.89
N GLU A 49 -3.13 -18.75 -8.08
CA GLU A 49 -4.02 -19.71 -7.42
C GLU A 49 -5.17 -19.06 -6.67
N LEU A 50 -6.34 -19.72 -6.70
CA LEU A 50 -7.57 -19.26 -6.05
C LEU A 50 -7.79 -19.87 -4.66
N ARG A 51 -6.96 -20.82 -4.25
CA ARG A 51 -7.08 -21.49 -2.95
C ARG A 51 -6.95 -20.49 -1.80
N ARG A 52 -7.78 -20.67 -0.78
CA ARG A 52 -7.79 -19.84 0.44
C ARG A 52 -7.34 -20.61 1.69
N ASP A 53 -7.10 -21.89 1.54
CA ASP A 53 -7.02 -22.90 2.58
C ASP A 53 -5.63 -23.50 2.69
N GLY A 54 -4.61 -22.74 2.97
CA GLY A 54 -3.42 -23.41 3.29
C GLY A 54 -2.10 -22.80 2.88
N ASP A 55 -1.08 -23.61 2.95
CA ASP A 55 0.26 -23.27 2.54
C ASP A 55 0.31 -23.14 1.01
N PHE A 56 0.90 -22.06 0.55
CA PHE A 56 1.13 -21.81 -0.85
C PHE A 56 2.50 -22.38 -1.22
N ASP A 57 2.54 -23.24 -2.25
CA ASP A 57 3.80 -23.81 -2.75
C ASP A 57 4.68 -22.75 -3.44
N ASP A 58 4.04 -21.69 -3.98
CA ASP A 58 4.75 -20.58 -4.61
C ASP A 58 5.24 -19.58 -3.55
N PRO A 59 6.58 -19.38 -3.42
CA PRO A 59 7.14 -18.51 -2.38
C PRO A 59 6.79 -17.04 -2.57
N ILE A 60 6.57 -16.57 -3.81
CA ILE A 60 6.17 -15.19 -4.10
C ILE A 60 4.73 -14.97 -3.61
N LEU A 61 3.83 -15.92 -3.92
CA LEU A 61 2.45 -15.87 -3.47
C LEU A 61 2.37 -15.95 -1.94
N ALA A 62 3.09 -16.90 -1.33
CA ALA A 62 3.13 -17.05 0.12
C ALA A 62 3.59 -15.75 0.82
N GLY A 63 4.66 -15.13 0.33
CA GLY A 63 5.16 -13.85 0.83
C GLY A 63 4.16 -12.71 0.66
N ALA A 64 3.56 -12.57 -0.51
CA ALA A 64 2.55 -11.55 -0.78
C ALA A 64 1.30 -11.72 0.11
N MET A 65 0.91 -12.96 0.42
CA MET A 65 -0.23 -13.23 1.29
C MET A 65 0.07 -12.93 2.76
N ARG A 66 1.29 -13.21 3.25
CA ARG A 66 1.71 -12.76 4.61
C ARG A 66 1.69 -11.25 4.75
N VAL A 67 2.13 -10.53 3.70
CA VAL A 67 2.04 -9.06 3.66
C VAL A 67 0.59 -8.60 3.64
N ALA A 68 -0.28 -9.24 2.85
CA ALA A 68 -1.71 -8.90 2.82
C ALA A 68 -2.38 -9.08 4.19
N GLN A 69 -2.05 -10.15 4.91
CA GLN A 69 -2.52 -10.38 6.29
C GLN A 69 -2.02 -9.31 7.27
N ALA A 70 -0.77 -8.86 7.12
CA ALA A 70 -0.21 -7.78 7.95
C ALA A 70 -0.85 -6.42 7.65
N LEU A 71 -1.50 -6.27 6.50
CA LEU A 71 -2.23 -5.08 6.07
C LEU A 71 -3.75 -5.19 6.33
N ASP A 72 -4.18 -6.07 7.22
CA ASP A 72 -5.59 -6.25 7.60
C ASP A 72 -5.77 -6.18 9.12
N GLY A 73 -6.96 -5.76 9.56
CA GLY A 73 -7.37 -5.72 10.96
C GLY A 73 -6.40 -4.99 11.91
N ASP A 74 -6.22 -5.54 13.10
CA ASP A 74 -5.35 -4.97 14.15
C ASP A 74 -3.88 -4.88 13.72
N SER A 75 -3.43 -5.79 12.85
CA SER A 75 -2.07 -5.79 12.32
C SER A 75 -1.80 -4.56 11.45
N LEU A 76 -2.78 -4.11 10.67
CA LEU A 76 -2.71 -2.88 9.89
C LEU A 76 -2.52 -1.65 10.79
N GLU A 77 -3.28 -1.56 11.89
CA GLU A 77 -3.17 -0.43 12.83
C GLU A 77 -1.78 -0.36 13.45
N GLN A 78 -1.25 -1.51 13.90
CA GLN A 78 0.09 -1.61 14.47
C GLN A 78 1.17 -1.23 13.45
N LEU A 79 1.09 -1.78 12.23
CA LEU A 79 2.07 -1.52 11.18
C LEU A 79 2.00 -0.06 10.69
N THR A 80 0.80 0.51 10.57
CA THR A 80 0.59 1.93 10.25
C THR A 80 1.20 2.85 11.32
N SER A 81 1.05 2.47 12.60
CA SER A 81 1.67 3.20 13.71
C SER A 81 3.20 3.19 13.64
N VAL A 82 3.80 2.05 13.29
CA VAL A 82 5.25 1.95 13.05
C VAL A 82 5.65 2.78 11.83
N PHE A 83 4.92 2.66 10.74
CA PHE A 83 5.20 3.36 9.48
C PHE A 83 5.23 4.88 9.63
N ARG A 84 4.33 5.46 10.43
CA ARG A 84 4.31 6.90 10.73
C ARG A 84 5.52 7.41 11.51
N ARG A 85 6.17 6.56 12.30
CA ARG A 85 7.26 6.97 13.20
C ARG A 85 8.62 6.51 12.73
N ALA A 86 8.68 5.36 12.11
CA ALA A 86 9.91 4.69 11.71
C ALA A 86 9.69 3.92 10.38
N PRO A 87 9.52 4.61 9.23
CA PRO A 87 9.23 3.99 7.94
C PRO A 87 10.21 2.86 7.57
N ALA A 88 11.49 3.04 7.84
CA ALA A 88 12.52 2.04 7.57
C ALA A 88 12.26 0.70 8.32
N GLN A 89 11.75 0.76 9.55
CA GLN A 89 11.38 -0.45 10.31
C GLN A 89 10.15 -1.13 9.69
N ALA A 90 9.19 -0.35 9.20
CA ALA A 90 8.04 -0.90 8.50
C ALA A 90 8.46 -1.58 7.18
N PHE A 91 9.35 -0.97 6.39
CA PHE A 91 9.91 -1.59 5.18
C PHE A 91 10.63 -2.90 5.49
N ALA A 92 11.49 -2.90 6.53
CA ALA A 92 12.19 -4.11 6.97
C ALA A 92 11.21 -5.22 7.35
N ARG A 93 10.14 -4.90 8.10
CA ARG A 93 9.09 -5.87 8.47
C ARG A 93 8.34 -6.39 7.25
N LEU A 94 7.98 -5.52 6.30
CA LEU A 94 7.34 -5.93 5.05
C LEU A 94 8.24 -6.88 4.24
N HIS A 95 9.55 -6.58 4.18
CA HIS A 95 10.51 -7.44 3.48
C HIS A 95 10.64 -8.80 4.16
N VAL A 96 10.74 -8.87 5.49
CA VAL A 96 10.75 -10.15 6.22
C VAL A 96 9.54 -11.00 5.86
N LEU A 97 8.33 -10.43 5.84
CA LEU A 97 7.11 -11.14 5.49
C LEU A 97 7.08 -11.60 4.03
N ALA A 98 7.54 -10.72 3.12
CA ALA A 98 7.49 -10.97 1.69
C ALA A 98 8.55 -11.96 1.22
N ALA A 99 9.73 -11.98 1.85
CA ALA A 99 10.93 -12.63 1.32
C ALA A 99 11.41 -13.85 2.13
N SER A 100 10.72 -14.25 3.21
CA SER A 100 11.18 -15.34 4.07
C SER A 100 11.40 -16.67 3.35
N ASP A 101 10.68 -16.92 2.24
CA ASP A 101 10.86 -18.14 1.43
C ASP A 101 11.70 -17.90 0.16
N LEU A 102 12.17 -16.66 -0.05
CA LEU A 102 12.96 -16.24 -1.21
C LEU A 102 14.44 -16.02 -0.86
N VAL A 103 14.77 -15.88 0.40
CA VAL A 103 16.11 -15.53 0.88
C VAL A 103 16.66 -16.68 1.71
N GLU A 104 17.78 -17.26 1.27
CA GLU A 104 18.41 -18.40 1.95
C GLU A 104 19.10 -17.99 3.25
N ASP A 105 19.74 -16.79 3.28
CA ASP A 105 20.43 -16.28 4.45
C ASP A 105 19.48 -15.41 5.30
N PRO A 106 19.04 -15.88 6.49
CA PRO A 106 18.15 -15.15 7.36
C PRO A 106 18.69 -13.78 7.80
N GLU A 107 20.01 -13.60 7.80
CA GLU A 107 20.67 -12.35 8.18
C GLU A 107 20.39 -11.21 7.16
N LEU A 108 19.98 -11.54 5.95
CA LEU A 108 19.62 -10.57 4.91
C LEU A 108 18.16 -10.12 5.01
N LEU A 109 17.32 -10.84 5.75
CA LEU A 109 15.91 -10.50 5.90
C LEU A 109 15.73 -9.18 6.62
N GLY A 110 15.01 -8.26 6.00
CA GLY A 110 14.74 -6.94 6.55
C GLY A 110 15.94 -5.98 6.52
N ARG A 111 17.06 -6.39 5.94
CA ARG A 111 18.26 -5.54 5.83
C ARG A 111 18.38 -4.97 4.42
N PRO A 112 18.41 -3.65 4.26
CA PRO A 112 18.69 -3.03 2.96
C PRO A 112 20.08 -3.44 2.46
N ARG A 113 20.23 -3.54 1.16
CA ARG A 113 21.54 -3.75 0.52
C ARG A 113 22.52 -2.66 0.93
N PRO A 114 23.79 -3.00 1.15
CA PRO A 114 24.80 -2.02 1.54
C PRO A 114 25.03 -1.01 0.40
N GLY A 115 25.18 0.25 0.77
CA GLY A 115 25.49 1.33 -0.17
C GLY A 115 24.97 2.68 0.32
N ALA A 116 25.82 3.70 0.20
CA ALA A 116 25.48 5.07 0.61
C ALA A 116 24.27 5.63 -0.13
N GLN A 117 24.11 5.28 -1.41
CA GLN A 117 22.97 5.70 -2.21
C GLN A 117 21.65 5.07 -1.72
N VAL A 118 21.66 3.77 -1.40
CA VAL A 118 20.48 3.07 -0.88
C VAL A 118 20.06 3.70 0.44
N ALA A 119 20.99 3.88 1.38
CA ALA A 119 20.73 4.50 2.67
C ALA A 119 20.16 5.92 2.52
N ALA A 120 20.81 6.77 1.72
CA ALA A 120 20.37 8.15 1.51
C ALA A 120 18.95 8.23 0.89
N ARG A 121 18.63 7.35 -0.06
CA ARG A 121 17.29 7.34 -0.68
C ARG A 121 16.23 6.84 0.29
N LEU A 122 16.51 5.83 1.10
CA LEU A 122 15.60 5.37 2.16
C LEU A 122 15.38 6.43 3.23
N ASP A 123 16.41 7.20 3.60
CA ASP A 123 16.29 8.31 4.55
C ASP A 123 15.41 9.43 3.99
N LEU A 124 15.60 9.82 2.72
CA LEU A 124 14.75 10.81 2.04
C LEU A 124 13.30 10.33 1.96
N LEU A 125 13.11 9.06 1.66
CA LEU A 125 11.78 8.46 1.62
C LEU A 125 11.11 8.47 3.00
N GLY A 126 11.89 8.19 4.05
CA GLY A 126 11.44 8.30 5.44
C GLY A 126 10.99 9.71 5.80
N GLN A 127 11.76 10.73 5.41
CA GLN A 127 11.39 12.15 5.60
C GLN A 127 10.11 12.51 4.85
N LEU A 128 9.96 12.05 3.61
CA LEU A 128 8.76 12.28 2.80
C LEU A 128 7.51 11.71 3.50
N ILE A 129 7.59 10.50 4.02
CA ILE A 129 6.49 9.80 4.71
C ILE A 129 6.14 10.47 6.03
N THR A 130 7.13 10.96 6.77
CA THR A 130 6.93 11.57 8.09
C THR A 130 6.52 13.06 8.04
N GLY A 131 6.23 13.59 6.87
CA GLY A 131 5.61 14.90 6.71
C GLY A 131 6.52 16.01 6.17
N ALA A 132 7.68 15.67 5.59
CA ALA A 132 8.56 16.67 4.95
C ALA A 132 8.03 17.15 3.57
N THR A 133 6.71 17.07 3.36
CA THR A 133 6.09 17.48 2.09
C THR A 133 4.67 17.99 2.30
N SER A 134 4.25 18.92 1.42
CA SER A 134 2.85 19.35 1.26
C SER A 134 2.16 18.68 0.06
N ALA A 135 2.82 17.72 -0.59
CA ALA A 135 2.24 17.03 -1.74
C ALA A 135 0.97 16.24 -1.34
N PRO A 136 -0.03 16.14 -2.21
CA PRO A 136 -1.23 15.35 -1.94
C PRO A 136 -0.90 13.87 -1.66
N ALA A 137 -1.67 13.26 -0.76
CA ALA A 137 -1.45 11.86 -0.35
C ALA A 137 -1.32 10.85 -1.51
N PRO A 138 -2.14 10.89 -2.58
CA PRO A 138 -1.98 9.99 -3.71
C PRO A 138 -0.62 10.15 -4.41
N VAL A 139 -0.11 11.37 -4.50
CA VAL A 139 1.21 11.66 -5.09
C VAL A 139 2.31 11.05 -4.23
N VAL A 140 2.24 11.26 -2.91
CA VAL A 140 3.21 10.66 -1.97
C VAL A 140 3.20 9.14 -2.05
N ALA A 141 2.01 8.52 -2.09
CA ALA A 141 1.87 7.07 -2.22
C ALA A 141 2.47 6.53 -3.54
N ALA A 142 2.28 7.26 -4.64
CA ALA A 142 2.87 6.91 -5.95
C ALA A 142 4.40 7.03 -5.95
N VAL A 143 4.95 8.08 -5.31
CA VAL A 143 6.40 8.27 -5.19
C VAL A 143 7.03 7.20 -4.30
N VAL A 144 6.43 6.91 -3.14
CA VAL A 144 6.87 5.83 -2.24
C VAL A 144 6.92 4.49 -2.97
N HIS A 145 5.90 4.21 -3.77
CA HIS A 145 5.84 3.01 -4.60
C HIS A 145 6.97 2.96 -5.62
N GLY A 146 7.11 3.99 -6.45
CA GLY A 146 8.13 4.04 -7.50
C GLY A 146 9.56 3.97 -6.94
N GLU A 147 9.83 4.68 -5.86
CA GLU A 147 11.14 4.69 -5.21
C GLU A 147 11.54 3.32 -4.69
N LEU A 148 10.69 2.66 -3.89
CA LEU A 148 11.01 1.33 -3.36
C LEU A 148 11.12 0.28 -4.44
N LEU A 149 10.28 0.35 -5.48
CA LEU A 149 10.30 -0.58 -6.59
C LEU A 149 11.60 -0.47 -7.40
N THR A 150 12.04 0.76 -7.72
CA THR A 150 13.19 1.00 -8.60
C THR A 150 14.52 1.00 -7.86
N LEU A 151 14.52 1.38 -6.58
CA LEU A 151 15.72 1.31 -5.74
C LEU A 151 16.15 -0.14 -5.46
N ASP A 152 15.20 -1.07 -5.47
CA ASP A 152 15.42 -2.48 -5.16
C ASP A 152 16.24 -2.63 -3.87
N ALA A 153 15.80 -1.93 -2.82
CA ALA A 153 16.60 -1.71 -1.62
C ALA A 153 16.97 -3.01 -0.88
N PHE A 154 16.21 -4.07 -1.04
CA PHE A 154 16.40 -5.35 -0.34
C PHE A 154 16.86 -6.48 -1.27
N GLY A 155 16.90 -6.27 -2.59
CA GLY A 155 17.36 -7.26 -3.57
C GLY A 155 16.38 -8.40 -3.85
N SER A 156 15.27 -8.49 -3.11
CA SER A 156 14.20 -9.47 -3.33
C SER A 156 12.87 -8.90 -2.89
N ALA A 157 11.76 -9.44 -3.41
CA ALA A 157 10.39 -9.06 -3.08
C ALA A 157 10.10 -7.54 -3.15
N SER A 158 10.93 -6.76 -3.86
CA SER A 158 10.86 -5.31 -3.91
C SER A 158 9.52 -4.80 -4.42
N GLY A 159 8.89 -5.50 -5.35
CA GLY A 159 7.57 -5.16 -5.85
C GLY A 159 6.49 -5.29 -4.78
N VAL A 160 6.47 -6.41 -4.05
CA VAL A 160 5.52 -6.64 -2.94
C VAL A 160 5.69 -5.58 -1.85
N VAL A 161 6.94 -5.29 -1.46
CA VAL A 161 7.26 -4.26 -0.45
C VAL A 161 6.81 -2.87 -0.91
N ALA A 162 7.09 -2.51 -2.16
CA ALA A 162 6.76 -1.20 -2.73
C ALA A 162 5.24 -0.96 -2.77
N ARG A 163 4.46 -1.94 -3.24
CA ARG A 163 3.00 -1.86 -3.27
C ARG A 163 2.40 -1.79 -1.86
N ALA A 164 2.90 -2.59 -0.93
CA ALA A 164 2.49 -2.55 0.47
C ALA A 164 2.78 -1.20 1.13
N ALA A 165 3.95 -0.60 0.88
CA ALA A 165 4.31 0.73 1.38
C ALA A 165 3.42 1.84 0.80
N SER A 166 3.02 1.75 -0.47
CA SER A 166 2.04 2.64 -1.09
C SER A 166 0.68 2.57 -0.37
N ARG A 167 0.21 1.36 -0.03
CA ARG A 167 -1.03 1.16 0.75
C ARG A 167 -0.90 1.74 2.15
N LEU A 168 0.22 1.50 2.85
CA LEU A 168 0.47 2.11 4.16
C LEU A 168 0.51 3.65 4.10
N THR A 169 1.05 4.21 3.02
CA THR A 169 1.02 5.67 2.80
C THR A 169 -0.42 6.16 2.66
N SER A 170 -1.25 5.47 1.90
CA SER A 170 -2.67 5.80 1.74
C SER A 170 -3.44 5.68 3.06
N THR A 171 -3.17 4.64 3.84
CA THR A 171 -3.80 4.44 5.16
C THR A 171 -3.34 5.48 6.18
N SER A 172 -2.04 5.72 6.28
CA SER A 172 -1.46 6.64 7.25
C SER A 172 -1.85 8.10 7.02
N SER A 173 -2.07 8.48 5.76
CA SER A 173 -2.52 9.83 5.38
C SER A 173 -4.03 10.04 5.49
N GLY A 174 -4.82 8.97 5.74
CA GLY A 174 -6.27 9.01 5.77
C GLY A 174 -6.95 8.99 4.39
N LEU A 175 -6.20 8.77 3.31
CA LEU A 175 -6.76 8.59 1.96
C LEU A 175 -7.61 7.30 1.88
N ASP A 176 -7.09 6.21 2.42
CA ASP A 176 -7.78 4.92 2.53
C ASP A 176 -7.56 4.34 3.94
N PRO A 177 -8.23 4.87 4.96
CA PRO A 177 -7.93 4.56 6.36
C PRO A 177 -8.22 3.10 6.75
N HIS A 178 -9.02 2.40 5.96
CA HIS A 178 -9.39 0.99 6.18
C HIS A 178 -8.73 0.05 5.17
N ASN A 179 -7.83 0.56 4.34
CA ASN A 179 -7.08 -0.21 3.34
C ASN A 179 -7.99 -1.07 2.42
N LEU A 180 -9.08 -0.47 1.94
CA LEU A 180 -10.10 -1.15 1.12
C LEU A 180 -9.79 -1.11 -0.38
N GLY A 181 -9.03 -0.12 -0.84
CA GLY A 181 -8.67 0.01 -2.24
C GLY A 181 -7.80 -1.17 -2.72
N VAL A 182 -7.97 -1.58 -3.97
CA VAL A 182 -7.22 -2.70 -4.56
C VAL A 182 -6.59 -2.25 -5.90
N PRO A 183 -5.64 -1.30 -5.87
CA PRO A 183 -4.98 -0.83 -7.09
C PRO A 183 -4.16 -1.93 -7.80
N GLU A 184 -3.72 -2.96 -7.06
CA GLU A 184 -2.96 -4.09 -7.57
C GLU A 184 -3.70 -4.84 -8.69
N VAL A 185 -5.03 -4.90 -8.65
CA VAL A 185 -5.84 -5.50 -9.72
C VAL A 185 -5.66 -4.73 -11.04
N THR A 186 -5.61 -3.42 -10.99
CA THR A 186 -5.39 -2.58 -12.17
C THR A 186 -3.94 -2.70 -12.67
N TRP A 187 -2.96 -2.67 -11.78
CA TRP A 187 -1.55 -2.85 -12.14
C TRP A 187 -1.30 -4.23 -12.75
N PHE A 188 -1.92 -5.28 -12.23
CA PHE A 188 -1.83 -6.62 -12.83
C PHE A 188 -2.46 -6.69 -14.21
N LYS A 189 -3.66 -6.12 -14.40
CA LYS A 189 -4.32 -6.07 -15.72
C LYS A 189 -3.50 -5.30 -16.76
N LYS A 190 -2.66 -4.36 -16.33
CA LYS A 190 -1.80 -3.50 -17.14
C LYS A 190 -0.31 -3.74 -16.84
N VAL A 191 0.08 -4.99 -16.60
CA VAL A 191 1.41 -5.30 -16.05
C VAL A 191 2.57 -4.82 -16.94
N ASP A 192 2.42 -4.83 -18.24
CA ASP A 192 3.46 -4.36 -19.16
C ASP A 192 3.61 -2.84 -19.11
N GLU A 193 2.48 -2.11 -19.06
CA GLU A 193 2.47 -0.64 -18.86
C GLU A 193 3.07 -0.29 -17.48
N TYR A 194 2.67 -1.01 -16.44
CA TYR A 194 3.22 -0.85 -15.09
C TYR A 194 4.75 -0.99 -15.06
N ARG A 195 5.30 -2.05 -15.66
CA ARG A 195 6.74 -2.31 -15.71
C ARG A 195 7.49 -1.24 -16.52
N SER A 196 6.91 -0.84 -17.65
CA SER A 196 7.49 0.21 -18.51
C SER A 196 7.55 1.55 -17.78
N LEU A 197 6.47 1.97 -17.14
CA LEU A 197 6.41 3.23 -16.39
C LEU A 197 7.30 3.22 -15.14
N ALA A 198 7.40 2.08 -14.44
CA ALA A 198 8.32 1.92 -13.31
C ALA A 198 9.79 2.07 -13.76
N THR A 199 10.15 1.45 -14.86
CA THR A 199 11.50 1.59 -15.45
C THR A 199 11.79 3.05 -15.82
N ALA A 200 10.84 3.72 -16.47
CA ALA A 200 10.96 5.13 -16.83
C ALA A 200 11.06 6.04 -15.59
N PHE A 201 10.27 5.78 -14.53
CA PHE A 201 10.37 6.50 -13.25
C PHE A 201 11.80 6.45 -12.68
N GLY A 202 12.45 5.29 -12.75
CA GLY A 202 13.83 5.10 -12.27
C GLY A 202 14.87 5.97 -12.97
N SER A 203 14.56 6.52 -14.15
CA SER A 203 15.45 7.45 -14.86
C SER A 203 15.58 8.81 -14.18
N GLY A 204 14.63 9.21 -13.34
CA GLY A 204 14.56 10.52 -12.71
C GLY A 204 14.08 11.65 -13.65
N ASP A 205 13.62 11.32 -14.87
CA ASP A 205 13.04 12.30 -15.79
C ASP A 205 11.70 12.83 -15.25
N PRO A 206 11.49 14.17 -15.20
CA PRO A 206 10.25 14.76 -14.68
C PRO A 206 8.98 14.32 -15.43
N ALA A 207 9.05 14.10 -16.75
CA ALA A 207 7.89 13.64 -17.51
C ALA A 207 7.56 12.17 -17.18
N ALA A 208 8.57 11.33 -17.01
CA ALA A 208 8.40 9.95 -16.60
C ALA A 208 7.85 9.84 -15.17
N LEU A 209 8.33 10.70 -14.25
CA LEU A 209 7.78 10.82 -12.90
C LEU A 209 6.30 11.20 -12.93
N ALA A 210 5.92 12.19 -13.73
CA ALA A 210 4.52 12.62 -13.87
C ALA A 210 3.64 11.50 -14.44
N ALA A 211 4.10 10.78 -15.47
CA ALA A 211 3.37 9.66 -16.07
C ALA A 211 3.14 8.53 -15.06
N TRP A 212 4.15 8.17 -14.27
CA TRP A 212 4.03 7.19 -13.20
C TRP A 212 3.01 7.60 -12.13
N ILE A 213 3.06 8.86 -11.68
CA ILE A 213 2.12 9.38 -10.67
C ILE A 213 0.69 9.31 -11.19
N VAL A 214 0.43 9.75 -12.43
CA VAL A 214 -0.90 9.69 -13.06
C VAL A 214 -1.40 8.25 -13.12
N PHE A 215 -0.58 7.34 -13.62
CA PHE A 215 -0.92 5.92 -13.72
C PHE A 215 -1.26 5.30 -12.35
N CYS A 216 -0.48 5.62 -11.32
CA CYS A 216 -0.76 5.16 -9.96
C CYS A 216 -2.07 5.75 -9.39
N CYS A 217 -2.32 7.04 -9.61
CA CYS A 217 -3.56 7.68 -9.17
C CYS A 217 -4.80 7.08 -9.86
N GLU A 218 -4.72 6.81 -11.16
CA GLU A 218 -5.79 6.13 -11.90
C GLU A 218 -6.07 4.72 -11.36
N ALA A 219 -5.01 3.98 -11.03
CA ALA A 219 -5.14 2.67 -10.41
C ALA A 219 -5.77 2.74 -9.00
N MET A 220 -5.45 3.77 -8.20
CA MET A 220 -6.10 4.00 -6.90
C MET A 220 -7.59 4.29 -7.06
N VAL A 221 -8.00 5.08 -8.04
CA VAL A 221 -9.42 5.35 -8.35
C VAL A 221 -10.14 4.08 -8.78
N ALA A 222 -9.53 3.29 -9.66
CA ALA A 222 -10.08 2.00 -10.09
C ALA A 222 -10.16 1.00 -8.90
N GLY A 223 -9.15 0.98 -8.04
CA GLY A 223 -9.11 0.15 -6.84
C GLY A 223 -10.19 0.52 -5.81
N ALA A 224 -10.52 1.79 -5.69
CA ALA A 224 -11.65 2.25 -4.86
C ALA A 224 -13.01 1.79 -5.43
N THR A 225 -13.15 1.74 -6.75
CA THR A 225 -14.35 1.21 -7.44
C THR A 225 -14.47 -0.30 -7.21
N GLU A 226 -13.36 -1.03 -7.27
CA GLU A 226 -13.31 -2.47 -6.96
C GLU A 226 -13.72 -2.73 -5.51
N ALA A 227 -13.23 -1.93 -4.54
CA ALA A 227 -13.60 -2.01 -3.14
C ALA A 227 -15.11 -1.84 -2.93
N LYS A 228 -15.74 -0.92 -3.65
CA LYS A 228 -17.19 -0.74 -3.62
C LYS A 228 -17.91 -2.00 -4.11
N SER A 229 -17.47 -2.60 -5.21
CA SER A 229 -18.04 -3.84 -5.74
C SER A 229 -17.93 -4.99 -4.74
N ILE A 230 -16.80 -5.12 -4.04
CA ILE A 230 -16.61 -6.11 -2.97
C ILE A 230 -17.60 -5.87 -1.81
N ALA A 231 -17.75 -4.61 -1.39
CA ALA A 231 -18.68 -4.25 -0.33
C ALA A 231 -20.14 -4.51 -0.69
N ASP A 232 -20.53 -4.26 -1.93
CA ASP A 232 -21.89 -4.51 -2.42
C ASP A 232 -22.17 -6.02 -2.51
N ALA A 233 -21.21 -6.83 -2.96
CA ALA A 233 -21.32 -8.29 -2.96
C ALA A 233 -21.45 -8.89 -1.55
N ALA A 234 -20.69 -8.36 -0.59
CA ALA A 234 -20.75 -8.81 0.81
C ALA A 234 -22.06 -8.47 1.53
N ARG A 235 -22.85 -7.53 1.00
CA ARG A 235 -24.18 -7.19 1.53
C ARG A 235 -25.31 -8.04 0.92
N ALA A 236 -25.05 -8.61 -0.27
CA ALA A 236 -26.06 -9.38 -1.00
C ALA A 236 -26.07 -10.87 -0.64
N GLY A 237 -25.04 -11.37 0.05
CA GLY A 237 -24.92 -12.74 0.55
C GLY A 237 -25.09 -12.83 2.04
#